data_b8227b198161e823ba842dd3571db8f5
#
_entry.id   b8227b198161e823ba842dd3571db8f5
#
_cell.length_a   1.000
_cell.length_b   1.000
_cell.length_c   1.000
_cell.angle_alpha   90.00
_cell.angle_beta   90.00
_cell.angle_gamma   90.00
#
_symmetry.space_group_name_H-M   'P 1'
#
loop_
_entity.id
_entity.type
_entity.pdbx_description
1 polymer ?
#
loop_
_entity_poly.entity_id
_entity_poly.type
_entity_poly.pdbx_seq_one_letter_code
_entity_poly.pdbx_strand_id
1 'polypeptide(L)'
;MCIRDSKGIVRVGCTARVTEVVKRYNDGRMDIITVGRSPFRITQLLNSDAYANDELLQGDVDFLDDREHRTDARTQEELMRLYEVCHTLIFEDYPRNLEGEAAENLSFLVASTLPLDLLWKQQILELRSEADRQQRLVGYLREWAPHLQKEERARARAGGSGIN
;
A
#
# COMPACT_ATOMS: atom_id res chain seq x y z
N MET A 1 -7.64 -2.87 8.95
CA MET A 1 -6.69 -1.97 9.63
C MET A 1 -7.03 -0.56 9.22
N CYS A 2 -7.39 0.31 10.17
CA CYS A 2 -7.68 1.72 9.88
C CYS A 2 -6.45 2.54 10.22
N ILE A 3 -6.11 3.49 9.36
CA ILE A 3 -5.02 4.44 9.64
C ILE A 3 -5.58 5.49 10.60
N ARG A 4 -4.81 5.78 11.64
CA ARG A 4 -5.07 6.88 12.55
C ARG A 4 -4.02 7.96 12.33
N ASP A 5 -4.49 9.17 12.07
CA ASP A 5 -3.65 10.36 12.16
C ASP A 5 -4.04 11.20 13.40
N SER A 6 -3.35 12.31 13.61
CA SER A 6 -3.66 13.27 14.69
C SER A 6 -5.06 13.89 14.61
N LYS A 7 -5.80 13.62 13.54
CA LYS A 7 -7.16 14.15 13.29
C LYS A 7 -8.26 13.12 13.52
N GLY A 8 -7.93 11.85 13.81
CA GLY A 8 -8.92 10.81 14.08
C GLY A 8 -8.74 9.53 13.28
N ILE A 9 -9.80 8.74 13.16
CA ILE A 9 -9.83 7.48 12.42
C ILE A 9 -10.31 7.76 11.00
N VAL A 10 -9.55 7.31 10.01
CA VAL A 10 -10.00 7.33 8.61
C VAL A 10 -11.19 6.38 8.43
N ARG A 11 -12.16 6.80 7.64
CA ARG A 11 -13.41 6.06 7.48
C ARG A 11 -13.32 4.82 6.59
N VAL A 12 -12.28 4.73 5.75
CA VAL A 12 -12.08 3.58 4.88
C VAL A 12 -10.92 2.75 5.41
N GLY A 13 -11.19 1.49 5.65
CA GLY A 13 -10.22 0.51 6.11
C GLY A 13 -10.23 -0.73 5.24
N CYS A 14 -9.42 -1.72 5.61
CA CYS A 14 -9.37 -3.02 4.99
C CYS A 14 -9.41 -4.11 6.06
N THR A 15 -10.21 -5.14 5.84
CA THR A 15 -10.14 -6.37 6.64
C THR A 15 -8.82 -7.07 6.37
N ALA A 16 -8.30 -7.77 7.37
CA ALA A 16 -7.08 -8.53 7.24
C ALA A 16 -7.30 -9.96 7.77
N ARG A 17 -6.74 -10.94 7.07
CA ARG A 17 -6.68 -12.32 7.53
C ARG A 17 -5.29 -12.60 8.08
N VAL A 18 -5.21 -13.12 9.29
CA VAL A 18 -3.96 -13.67 9.84
C VAL A 18 -3.63 -14.93 9.06
N THR A 19 -2.45 -14.95 8.43
CA THR A 19 -1.94 -16.08 7.66
C THR A 19 -0.93 -16.91 8.46
N GLU A 20 -0.22 -16.24 9.37
CA GLU A 20 0.80 -16.90 10.18
C GLU A 20 0.95 -16.20 11.54
N VAL A 21 1.22 -16.97 12.58
CA VAL A 21 1.69 -16.48 13.87
C VAL A 21 3.18 -16.77 13.96
N VAL A 22 4.01 -15.77 13.73
CA VAL A 22 5.48 -15.90 13.68
C VAL A 22 6.05 -16.17 15.08
N LYS A 23 5.52 -15.47 16.09
CA LYS A 23 6.00 -15.58 17.47
C LYS A 23 4.87 -15.31 18.46
N ARG A 24 4.86 -16.07 19.53
CA ARG A 24 4.01 -15.84 20.71
C ARG A 24 4.90 -15.47 21.90
N TYR A 25 4.47 -14.46 22.65
CA TYR A 25 5.14 -14.00 23.87
C TYR A 25 4.39 -14.47 25.10
N ASN A 26 5.10 -14.58 26.26
CA ASN A 26 4.51 -15.07 27.51
C ASN A 26 3.43 -14.12 28.07
N ASP A 27 3.43 -12.87 27.67
CA ASP A 27 2.45 -11.84 28.06
C ASP A 27 1.20 -11.82 27.16
N GLY A 28 1.07 -12.77 26.23
CA GLY A 28 -0.06 -12.89 25.32
C GLY A 28 0.07 -12.13 24.00
N ARG A 29 1.10 -11.29 23.84
CA ARG A 29 1.38 -10.63 22.54
C ARG A 29 1.78 -11.65 21.49
N MET A 30 1.56 -11.29 20.22
CA MET A 30 1.94 -12.12 19.08
C MET A 30 2.46 -11.26 17.94
N ASP A 31 3.51 -11.75 17.26
CA ASP A 31 3.90 -11.27 15.95
C ASP A 31 3.16 -12.09 14.90
N ILE A 32 2.43 -11.43 14.03
CA ILE A 32 1.58 -12.07 13.04
C ILE A 32 1.84 -11.52 11.64
N ILE A 33 1.70 -12.39 10.64
CA ILE A 33 1.63 -11.99 9.23
C ILE A 33 0.17 -11.94 8.85
N THR A 34 -0.23 -10.85 8.19
CA THR A 34 -1.59 -10.65 7.74
C THR A 34 -1.65 -10.32 6.27
N VAL A 35 -2.72 -10.71 5.60
CA VAL A 35 -3.05 -10.34 4.22
C VAL A 35 -4.34 -9.56 4.21
N GLY A 36 -4.33 -8.38 3.56
CA GLY A 36 -5.52 -7.58 3.31
C GLY A 36 -6.54 -8.36 2.49
N ARG A 37 -7.83 -8.13 2.74
CA ARG A 37 -8.92 -8.83 2.07
C ARG A 37 -9.88 -7.87 1.40
N SER A 38 -10.82 -7.34 2.12
CA SER A 38 -11.90 -6.54 1.58
C SER A 38 -11.86 -5.14 2.16
N PRO A 39 -11.86 -4.10 1.34
CA PRO A 39 -12.01 -2.74 1.81
C PRO A 39 -13.43 -2.53 2.35
N PHE A 40 -13.54 -1.68 3.35
CA PHE A 40 -14.80 -1.33 3.97
C PHE A 40 -14.84 0.15 4.33
N ARG A 41 -16.04 0.68 4.49
CA ARG A 41 -16.28 2.02 5.03
C ARG A 41 -16.97 1.92 6.38
N ILE A 42 -16.45 2.63 7.37
CA ILE A 42 -17.11 2.77 8.68
C ILE A 42 -18.31 3.69 8.50
N THR A 43 -19.50 3.18 8.75
CA THR A 43 -20.75 3.94 8.71
C THR A 43 -21.06 4.55 10.06
N GLN A 44 -20.83 3.80 11.14
CA GLN A 44 -21.06 4.24 12.51
C GLN A 44 -20.00 3.67 13.46
N LEU A 45 -19.49 4.46 14.38
CA LEU A 45 -18.72 3.99 15.53
C LEU A 45 -19.67 3.75 16.69
N LEU A 46 -19.63 2.55 17.27
CA LEU A 46 -20.50 2.14 18.36
C LEU A 46 -19.95 2.53 19.74
N ASN A 47 -18.62 2.58 19.87
CA ASN A 47 -17.91 2.91 21.10
C ASN A 47 -16.76 3.89 20.83
N SER A 48 -17.11 5.11 20.46
CA SER A 48 -16.13 6.17 20.15
C SER A 48 -15.13 6.43 21.29
N ASP A 49 -15.53 6.15 22.53
CA ASP A 49 -14.74 6.38 23.74
C ASP A 49 -13.83 5.19 24.11
N ALA A 50 -13.99 4.05 23.42
CA ALA A 50 -13.20 2.83 23.67
C ALA A 50 -11.68 3.08 23.64
N TYR A 51 -11.27 4.02 22.82
CA TYR A 51 -9.86 4.35 22.68
C TYR A 51 -9.27 5.05 23.91
N ALA A 52 -10.06 5.84 24.61
CA ALA A 52 -9.65 6.49 25.86
C ALA A 52 -9.53 5.47 27.00
N ASN A 53 -10.21 4.35 26.89
CA ASN A 53 -10.29 3.28 27.88
C ASN A 53 -9.45 2.04 27.53
N ASP A 54 -8.61 2.09 26.50
CA ASP A 54 -7.79 0.97 26.02
C ASP A 54 -8.64 -0.24 25.55
N GLU A 55 -9.87 0.03 25.11
CA GLU A 55 -10.81 -0.96 24.59
C GLU A 55 -10.72 -1.07 23.06
N LEU A 56 -11.22 -2.18 22.50
CA LEU A 56 -11.29 -2.37 21.06
C LEU A 56 -12.40 -1.50 20.47
N LEU A 57 -12.07 -0.72 19.46
CA LEU A 57 -13.03 0.04 18.68
C LEU A 57 -14.00 -0.90 17.97
N GLN A 58 -15.28 -0.56 18.02
CA GLN A 58 -16.35 -1.28 17.35
C GLN A 58 -17.15 -0.33 16.46
N GLY A 59 -17.64 -0.84 15.35
CA GLY A 59 -18.43 -0.04 14.43
C GLY A 59 -19.12 -0.87 13.37
N ASP A 60 -20.17 -0.28 12.80
CA ASP A 60 -20.82 -0.81 11.63
C ASP A 60 -20.04 -0.42 10.39
N VAL A 61 -19.99 -1.34 9.44
CA VAL A 61 -19.22 -1.17 8.19
C VAL A 61 -20.02 -1.62 6.98
N ASP A 62 -19.85 -0.89 5.88
CA ASP A 62 -20.25 -1.34 4.55
C ASP A 62 -19.01 -1.85 3.80
N PHE A 63 -19.07 -3.06 3.28
CA PHE A 63 -18.04 -3.57 2.38
C PHE A 63 -18.10 -2.84 1.05
N LEU A 64 -16.92 -2.56 0.52
CA LEU A 64 -16.77 -1.77 -0.68
C LEU A 64 -16.31 -2.67 -1.83
N ASP A 65 -17.23 -2.96 -2.76
CA ASP A 65 -16.89 -3.68 -3.99
C ASP A 65 -16.35 -2.72 -5.05
N ASP A 66 -15.44 -3.22 -5.87
CA ASP A 66 -14.96 -2.46 -7.00
C ASP A 66 -16.04 -2.34 -8.08
N ARG A 67 -16.07 -1.18 -8.72
CA ARG A 67 -16.89 -0.98 -9.91
C ARG A 67 -16.20 -1.67 -11.09
N GLU A 68 -16.96 -2.36 -11.91
CA GLU A 68 -16.46 -2.97 -13.14
C GLU A 68 -15.99 -1.88 -14.13
N HIS A 69 -14.71 -1.63 -14.17
CA HIS A 69 -14.06 -0.84 -15.21
C HIS A 69 -12.90 -1.65 -15.76
N ARG A 70 -12.89 -1.87 -17.06
CA ARG A 70 -11.77 -2.53 -17.73
C ARG A 70 -10.54 -1.63 -17.65
N THR A 71 -9.46 -2.17 -17.16
CA THR A 71 -8.15 -1.51 -17.19
C THR A 71 -7.65 -1.46 -18.62
N ASP A 72 -7.13 -0.31 -19.04
CA ASP A 72 -6.47 -0.16 -20.32
C ASP A 72 -5.09 -0.87 -20.29
N ALA A 73 -4.82 -1.71 -21.29
CA ALA A 73 -3.57 -2.46 -21.37
C ALA A 73 -2.32 -1.57 -21.34
N ARG A 74 -2.39 -0.40 -21.97
CA ARG A 74 -1.27 0.56 -21.96
C ARG A 74 -0.99 1.10 -20.57
N THR A 75 -2.02 1.42 -19.81
CA THR A 75 -1.88 1.88 -18.42
C THR A 75 -1.26 0.79 -17.55
N GLN A 76 -1.68 -0.46 -17.75
CA GLN A 76 -1.13 -1.61 -17.04
C GLN A 76 0.36 -1.83 -17.37
N GLU A 77 0.73 -1.86 -18.65
CA GLU A 77 2.11 -2.00 -19.10
C GLU A 77 3.00 -0.86 -18.56
N GLU A 78 2.49 0.37 -18.60
CA GLU A 78 3.23 1.52 -18.09
C GLU A 78 3.41 1.44 -16.57
N LEU A 79 2.37 1.02 -15.84
CA LEU A 79 2.46 0.82 -14.39
C LEU A 79 3.53 -0.20 -14.03
N MET A 80 3.55 -1.34 -14.74
CA MET A 80 4.56 -2.38 -14.52
C MET A 80 5.96 -1.87 -14.78
N ARG A 81 6.18 -1.18 -15.91
CA ARG A 81 7.48 -0.59 -16.25
C ARG A 81 7.96 0.41 -15.19
N LEU A 82 7.08 1.29 -14.73
CA LEU A 82 7.42 2.27 -13.68
C LEU A 82 7.69 1.61 -12.34
N TYR A 83 6.92 0.57 -12.00
CA TYR A 83 7.14 -0.24 -10.81
C TYR A 83 8.52 -0.87 -10.81
N GLU A 84 8.92 -1.55 -11.91
CA GLU A 84 10.25 -2.16 -12.05
C GLU A 84 11.37 -1.14 -11.86
N VAL A 85 11.25 0.03 -12.51
CA VAL A 85 12.23 1.12 -12.37
C VAL A 85 12.32 1.59 -10.92
N CYS A 86 11.21 1.91 -10.29
CA CYS A 86 11.21 2.41 -8.91
C CYS A 86 11.70 1.35 -7.92
N HIS A 87 11.26 0.10 -8.08
CA HIS A 87 11.67 -1.00 -7.21
C HIS A 87 13.18 -1.22 -7.27
N THR A 88 13.77 -1.31 -8.48
CA THR A 88 15.20 -1.49 -8.66
C THR A 88 16.00 -0.34 -8.04
N LEU A 89 15.56 0.90 -8.22
CA LEU A 89 16.21 2.07 -7.63
C LEU A 89 16.15 2.13 -6.10
N ILE A 90 15.13 1.52 -5.49
CA ILE A 90 14.93 1.55 -4.03
C ILE A 90 15.63 0.39 -3.34
N PHE A 91 15.49 -0.81 -3.90
CA PHE A 91 15.90 -2.05 -3.23
C PHE A 91 17.21 -2.64 -3.78
N GLU A 92 17.74 -2.05 -4.87
CA GLU A 92 18.95 -2.52 -5.55
C GLU A 92 18.85 -4.00 -6.00
N ASP A 93 17.61 -4.50 -6.16
CA ASP A 93 17.27 -5.87 -6.52
C ASP A 93 16.16 -5.87 -7.58
N TYR A 94 16.05 -6.97 -8.32
CA TYR A 94 14.98 -7.12 -9.32
C TYR A 94 13.64 -7.31 -8.61
N PRO A 95 12.59 -6.62 -9.09
CA PRO A 95 11.26 -6.80 -8.53
C PRO A 95 10.80 -8.25 -8.72
N ARG A 96 10.04 -8.76 -7.75
CA ARG A 96 9.31 -10.00 -7.90
C ARG A 96 8.46 -9.92 -9.16
N ASN A 97 8.56 -10.94 -10.02
CA ASN A 97 7.72 -11.02 -11.22
C ASN A 97 6.24 -11.06 -10.80
N LEU A 98 5.50 -10.04 -11.17
CA LEU A 98 4.07 -9.91 -10.92
C LEU A 98 3.24 -10.44 -12.08
N GLU A 99 3.87 -10.99 -13.13
CA GLU A 99 3.19 -11.62 -14.26
C GLU A 99 2.43 -12.85 -13.76
N GLY A 100 1.10 -12.79 -13.81
CA GLY A 100 0.21 -13.87 -13.39
C GLY A 100 -0.46 -13.69 -12.03
N GLU A 101 -0.02 -12.76 -11.18
CA GLU A 101 -0.80 -12.37 -10.02
C GLU A 101 -1.88 -11.37 -10.46
N ALA A 102 -3.08 -11.88 -10.53
CA ALA A 102 -4.35 -11.29 -10.95
C ALA A 102 -4.33 -9.80 -11.32
N ALA A 103 -4.53 -9.51 -12.60
CA ALA A 103 -4.71 -8.16 -13.15
C ALA A 103 -5.73 -7.31 -12.36
N GLU A 104 -6.60 -7.96 -11.62
CA GLU A 104 -7.67 -7.35 -10.81
C GLU A 104 -7.18 -6.61 -9.56
N ASN A 105 -5.95 -6.86 -9.08
CA ASN A 105 -5.41 -6.28 -7.85
C ASN A 105 -3.99 -5.74 -8.01
N LEU A 106 -3.54 -5.51 -9.24
CA LEU A 106 -2.18 -5.04 -9.54
C LEU A 106 -1.84 -3.75 -8.80
N SER A 107 -2.79 -2.83 -8.71
CA SER A 107 -2.60 -1.55 -8.02
C SER A 107 -2.28 -1.72 -6.54
N PHE A 108 -2.98 -2.63 -5.86
CA PHE A 108 -2.72 -2.91 -4.44
C PHE A 108 -1.38 -3.62 -4.24
N LEU A 109 -1.02 -4.50 -5.15
CA LEU A 109 0.26 -5.20 -5.10
C LEU A 109 1.42 -4.22 -5.26
N VAL A 110 1.40 -3.36 -6.27
CA VAL A 110 2.39 -2.29 -6.48
C VAL A 110 2.46 -1.36 -5.25
N ALA A 111 1.30 -0.91 -4.76
CA ALA A 111 1.25 -0.02 -3.60
C ALA A 111 1.76 -0.68 -2.31
N SER A 112 1.65 -2.00 -2.16
CA SER A 112 2.11 -2.71 -0.97
C SER A 112 3.62 -2.91 -0.96
N THR A 113 4.24 -3.13 -2.13
CA THR A 113 5.67 -3.41 -2.26
C THR A 113 6.54 -2.16 -2.24
N LEU A 114 6.05 -1.03 -2.75
CA LEU A 114 6.80 0.22 -2.73
C LEU A 114 6.59 0.98 -1.41
N PRO A 115 7.61 1.70 -0.90
CA PRO A 115 7.54 2.49 0.32
C PRO A 115 6.81 3.82 0.08
N LEU A 116 5.61 3.76 -0.48
CA LEU A 116 4.75 4.91 -0.69
C LEU A 116 4.30 5.50 0.65
N ASP A 117 4.09 6.81 0.67
CA ASP A 117 3.50 7.50 1.81
C ASP A 117 2.16 6.89 2.22
N LEU A 118 1.91 6.84 3.54
CA LEU A 118 0.73 6.18 4.09
C LEU A 118 -0.58 6.85 3.64
N LEU A 119 -0.59 8.18 3.52
CA LEU A 119 -1.75 8.91 3.02
C LEU A 119 -2.03 8.57 1.55
N TRP A 120 -0.98 8.36 0.76
CA TRP A 120 -1.09 7.87 -0.61
C TRP A 120 -1.70 6.47 -0.67
N LYS A 121 -1.21 5.53 0.14
CA LYS A 121 -1.79 4.18 0.24
C LYS A 121 -3.25 4.23 0.65
N GLN A 122 -3.60 5.15 1.55
CA GLN A 122 -4.99 5.38 1.95
C GLN A 122 -5.85 5.87 0.77
N GLN A 123 -5.37 6.83 -0.01
CA GLN A 123 -6.09 7.33 -1.19
C GLN A 123 -6.33 6.22 -2.23
N ILE A 124 -5.34 5.36 -2.46
CA ILE A 124 -5.49 4.19 -3.36
C ILE A 124 -6.56 3.23 -2.82
N LEU A 125 -6.59 2.98 -1.51
CA LEU A 125 -7.61 2.12 -0.89
C LEU A 125 -9.04 2.68 -1.03
N GLU A 126 -9.18 3.99 -1.09
CA GLU A 126 -10.48 4.66 -1.20
C GLU A 126 -11.07 4.63 -2.63
N LEU A 127 -10.24 4.44 -3.65
CA LEU A 127 -10.69 4.33 -5.04
C LEU A 127 -11.44 3.01 -5.27
N ARG A 128 -12.54 3.09 -6.00
CA ARG A 128 -13.47 1.95 -6.26
C ARG A 128 -13.35 1.40 -7.68
N SER A 129 -12.22 1.57 -8.33
CA SER A 129 -11.94 1.07 -9.66
C SER A 129 -10.45 0.76 -9.79
N GLU A 130 -10.14 -0.45 -10.24
CA GLU A 130 -8.75 -0.85 -10.50
C GLU A 130 -8.11 0.05 -11.56
N ALA A 131 -8.87 0.44 -12.58
CA ALA A 131 -8.39 1.36 -13.61
C ALA A 131 -7.99 2.73 -13.03
N ASP A 132 -8.83 3.29 -12.15
CA ASP A 132 -8.54 4.58 -11.50
C ASP A 132 -7.32 4.48 -10.58
N ARG A 133 -7.18 3.37 -9.84
CA ARG A 133 -6.02 3.12 -8.98
C ARG A 133 -4.73 3.01 -9.79
N GLN A 134 -4.76 2.25 -10.90
CA GLN A 134 -3.59 2.11 -11.77
C GLN A 134 -3.20 3.45 -12.40
N GLN A 135 -4.16 4.20 -12.93
CA GLN A 135 -3.91 5.52 -13.51
C GLN A 135 -3.31 6.50 -12.47
N ARG A 136 -3.82 6.46 -11.25
CA ARG A 136 -3.32 7.27 -10.13
C ARG A 136 -1.88 6.90 -9.78
N LEU A 137 -1.56 5.61 -9.72
CA LEU A 137 -0.21 5.12 -9.46
C LEU A 137 0.76 5.48 -10.58
N VAL A 138 0.36 5.33 -11.86
CA VAL A 138 1.16 5.75 -13.01
C VAL A 138 1.54 7.22 -12.89
N GLY A 139 0.57 8.10 -12.59
CA GLY A 139 0.84 9.52 -12.37
C GLY A 139 1.90 9.76 -11.30
N TYR A 140 1.72 9.14 -10.14
CA TYR A 140 2.66 9.27 -9.02
C TYR A 140 4.05 8.73 -9.33
N LEU A 141 4.14 7.52 -9.85
CA LEU A 141 5.44 6.88 -10.12
C LEU A 141 6.20 7.60 -11.24
N ARG A 142 5.48 8.18 -12.22
CA ARG A 142 6.07 8.99 -13.29
C ARG A 142 6.77 10.25 -12.74
N GLU A 143 6.19 10.86 -11.73
CA GLU A 143 6.79 12.00 -11.03
C GLU A 143 7.92 11.58 -10.09
N TRP A 144 7.78 10.44 -9.43
CA TRP A 144 8.72 9.98 -8.41
C TRP A 144 9.99 9.35 -8.98
N ALA A 145 9.91 8.59 -10.06
CA ALA A 145 11.05 7.89 -10.65
C ALA A 145 12.25 8.81 -10.99
N PRO A 146 12.08 10.02 -11.56
CA PRO A 146 13.19 10.94 -11.79
C PRO A 146 13.90 11.41 -10.51
N HIS A 147 13.15 11.55 -9.40
CA HIS A 147 13.72 11.92 -8.11
C HIS A 147 14.60 10.81 -7.56
N LEU A 148 14.11 9.55 -7.60
CA LEU A 148 14.89 8.38 -7.21
C LEU A 148 16.18 8.24 -8.02
N GLN A 149 16.10 8.41 -9.33
CA GLN A 149 17.29 8.38 -10.20
C GLN A 149 18.31 9.46 -9.85
N LYS A 150 17.85 10.65 -9.48
CA LYS A 150 18.73 11.74 -9.06
C LYS A 150 19.42 11.43 -7.73
N GLU A 151 18.70 10.85 -6.80
CA GLU A 151 19.26 10.43 -5.49
C GLU A 151 20.29 9.31 -5.66
N GLU A 152 20.00 8.31 -6.49
CA GLU A 152 20.93 7.23 -6.79
C GLU A 152 22.23 7.77 -7.41
N ARG A 153 22.13 8.65 -8.42
CA ARG A 153 23.31 9.29 -9.02
C ARG A 153 24.11 10.12 -8.01
N ALA A 154 23.45 10.76 -7.06
CA ALA A 154 24.12 11.51 -6.00
C ALA A 154 24.87 10.58 -5.04
N ARG A 155 24.25 9.45 -4.65
CA ARG A 155 24.89 8.41 -3.83
C ARG A 155 26.10 7.79 -4.52
N ALA A 156 25.99 7.42 -5.79
CA ALA A 156 27.08 6.86 -6.58
C ALA A 156 28.27 7.82 -6.67
N ARG A 157 28.05 9.12 -6.83
CA ARG A 157 29.10 10.14 -6.85
C ARG A 157 29.77 10.31 -5.48
N ALA A 158 29.00 10.27 -4.39
CA ALA A 158 29.53 10.40 -3.03
C ALA A 158 30.33 9.16 -2.61
N GLY A 159 29.89 7.95 -3.00
CA GLY A 159 30.61 6.70 -2.72
C GLY A 159 31.87 6.49 -3.56
N GLY A 160 31.98 7.10 -4.75
CA GLY A 160 33.15 7.00 -5.64
C GLY A 160 34.31 7.91 -5.26
N SER A 161 34.20 8.81 -4.30
CA SER A 161 35.28 9.73 -3.90
C SER A 161 36.18 9.21 -2.77
N GLY A 162 36.07 7.93 -2.40
CA GLY A 162 36.74 7.32 -1.25
C GLY A 162 37.89 6.34 -1.57
N ILE A 163 38.40 6.28 -2.80
CA ILE A 163 39.56 5.45 -3.12
C ILE A 163 40.60 6.31 -3.88
N ASN A 164 41.46 6.93 -3.10
CA ASN A 164 42.83 7.29 -3.50
C ASN A 164 43.76 7.08 -2.32
#